data_a8ad5d0fc4ac19365c00708f01522947
#
_entry.id   a8ad5d0fc4ac19365c00708f01522947
#
_cell.length_a   1.000
_cell.length_b   1.000
_cell.length_c   1.000
_cell.angle_alpha   90.00
_cell.angle_beta   90.00
_cell.angle_gamma   90.00
#
_symmetry.space_group_name_H-M   'P 1'
#
loop_
_entity.id
_entity.type
_entity.pdbx_description
1 polymer ?
#
loop_
_entity_poly.entity_id
_entity_poly.type
_entity_poly.pdbx_seq_one_letter_code
_entity_poly.pdbx_strand_id
1 'polypeptide(L)'
;MSREGRGFVAFHGRLEMGSLSGTLAEAHRFPIRFHLCKRSDMADLINVLGVGVSPLNIPLALSAMQRAIDGKTKGYICVTGVHGVSEAQENPAFRAILNGAFLNTPDGMPMVWLGRKAGHREMDRVYGPDLLTQACRVSEQARWRHLFYGGAPGVADQLAAALKARHPHLHVVGTYCPPFRPLNDAEKQELKIQVAAARPDIIWVGLSTPKQEAFMAEALGWLDTTLMVGVGAAFDLLSGRVRQAPRWIQKCGFEWLFRLFQEPRRLWKRYLKNNPLFVGRLLLQATGLRSYPLPRS
;
A
#
# COMPACT_ATOMS: atom_id res chain seq x y z
N MET A 1 39.89 0.56 -34.99
CA MET A 1 40.94 -0.15 -34.23
C MET A 1 41.19 0.64 -32.97
N SER A 2 41.05 0.02 -31.86
CA SER A 2 41.61 0.11 -30.53
C SER A 2 40.50 0.01 -29.45
N ARG A 3 40.60 -1.08 -28.72
CA ARG A 3 39.87 -1.46 -27.53
C ARG A 3 40.57 -0.93 -26.30
N GLU A 4 39.88 -0.34 -25.39
CA GLU A 4 40.30 -0.19 -23.98
C GLU A 4 39.06 -0.53 -23.13
N GLY A 5 38.99 -1.46 -22.25
CA GLY A 5 39.94 -1.85 -21.20
C GLY A 5 39.27 -1.52 -19.88
N ARG A 6 38.35 -2.42 -19.39
CA ARG A 6 37.66 -2.24 -18.09
C ARG A 6 38.53 -2.89 -17.00
N GLY A 7 39.01 -2.09 -16.07
CA GLY A 7 39.67 -2.56 -14.87
C GLY A 7 38.67 -2.97 -13.79
N PHE A 8 38.65 -4.26 -13.48
CA PHE A 8 37.99 -4.82 -12.31
C PHE A 8 38.99 -4.75 -11.12
N VAL A 9 38.67 -4.06 -10.05
CA VAL A 9 39.38 -4.13 -8.78
C VAL A 9 38.62 -5.03 -7.83
N ALA A 10 39.11 -6.25 -7.64
CA ALA A 10 38.61 -7.17 -6.62
C ALA A 10 39.35 -6.88 -5.31
N PHE A 11 38.61 -6.54 -4.25
CA PHE A 11 39.15 -6.48 -2.88
C PHE A 11 38.79 -7.79 -2.17
N HIS A 12 39.78 -8.61 -1.92
CA HIS A 12 39.72 -9.77 -1.02
C HIS A 12 40.07 -9.29 0.40
N GLY A 13 39.07 -9.23 1.27
CA GLY A 13 39.26 -9.11 2.71
C GLY A 13 38.74 -10.37 3.41
N ARG A 14 39.69 -11.18 3.91
CA ARG A 14 39.44 -12.35 4.74
C ARG A 14 39.12 -11.84 6.16
N LEU A 15 37.97 -12.18 6.74
CA LEU A 15 37.65 -11.96 8.15
C LEU A 15 37.39 -13.29 8.84
N GLU A 16 38.06 -13.45 9.95
CA GLU A 16 38.09 -14.63 10.81
C GLU A 16 36.77 -14.89 11.51
N MET A 17 36.43 -16.17 11.63
CA MET A 17 35.30 -16.68 12.39
C MET A 17 35.56 -16.59 13.89
N GLY A 18 34.92 -15.66 14.57
CA GLY A 18 34.73 -15.65 16.02
C GLY A 18 33.41 -16.25 16.41
N SER A 19 33.46 -17.40 17.07
CA SER A 19 32.33 -18.07 17.71
C SER A 19 31.78 -17.21 18.84
N LEU A 20 30.47 -16.87 18.78
CA LEU A 20 29.70 -16.46 19.97
C LEU A 20 28.29 -17.07 19.89
N SER A 21 28.15 -18.12 20.70
CA SER A 21 26.86 -18.64 21.15
C SER A 21 26.20 -17.62 22.08
N GLY A 22 25.12 -17.02 21.66
CA GLY A 22 24.29 -16.08 22.44
C GLY A 22 22.83 -16.33 22.21
N THR A 23 22.18 -16.74 23.25
CA THR A 23 20.75 -17.05 23.43
C THR A 23 19.77 -16.12 22.76
N LEU A 24 18.82 -16.73 22.04
CA LEU A 24 17.55 -16.16 21.55
C LEU A 24 16.65 -15.76 22.75
N ALA A 25 16.66 -14.53 23.19
CA ALA A 25 15.61 -13.93 24.01
C ALA A 25 15.87 -12.43 24.25
N GLU A 26 15.70 -11.58 23.22
CA GLU A 26 15.41 -10.16 23.45
C GLU A 26 14.60 -9.62 22.27
N ALA A 27 13.27 -9.79 22.39
CA ALA A 27 12.32 -9.06 21.59
C ALA A 27 12.39 -7.58 21.99
N HIS A 28 13.14 -6.78 21.23
CA HIS A 28 13.16 -5.34 21.42
C HIS A 28 11.74 -4.77 21.23
N ARG A 29 11.12 -4.43 22.35
CA ARG A 29 9.97 -3.53 22.42
C ARG A 29 10.45 -2.14 21.96
N PHE A 30 10.25 -1.83 20.69
CA PHE A 30 10.28 -0.44 20.23
C PHE A 30 8.96 0.23 20.66
N PRO A 31 8.97 1.23 21.50
CA PRO A 31 7.81 2.06 21.71
C PRO A 31 7.68 3.01 20.53
N ILE A 32 7.00 2.57 19.47
CA ILE A 32 6.60 3.45 18.38
C ILE A 32 5.50 4.36 18.96
N ARG A 33 5.90 5.52 19.51
CA ARG A 33 4.98 6.62 19.76
C ARG A 33 4.58 7.19 18.39
N PHE A 34 3.50 6.67 17.84
CA PHE A 34 2.83 7.30 16.71
C PHE A 34 2.33 8.68 17.17
N HIS A 35 2.91 9.75 16.64
CA HIS A 35 2.26 11.06 16.66
C HIS A 35 1.10 10.96 15.69
N LEU A 36 -0.04 10.49 16.20
CA LEU A 36 -1.30 10.48 15.49
C LEU A 36 -1.64 11.92 15.12
N CYS A 37 -1.63 12.24 13.82
CA CYS A 37 -2.32 13.40 13.30
C CYS A 37 -3.72 13.40 13.90
N LYS A 38 -4.15 14.52 14.48
CA LYS A 38 -5.46 14.64 15.12
C LYS A 38 -6.52 14.20 14.12
N ARG A 39 -7.17 13.11 14.44
CA ARG A 39 -8.26 12.46 13.70
C ARG A 39 -9.56 13.29 13.68
N SER A 40 -9.52 14.54 14.16
CA SER A 40 -10.67 15.39 14.41
C SER A 40 -11.49 15.80 13.17
N ASP A 41 -10.96 15.60 11.96
CA ASP A 41 -11.65 16.00 10.73
C ASP A 41 -12.16 14.80 9.88
N MET A 42 -12.02 13.57 10.39
CA MET A 42 -12.47 12.39 9.69
C MET A 42 -13.71 11.82 10.37
N ALA A 43 -14.80 11.75 9.62
CA ALA A 43 -16.03 11.05 9.99
C ALA A 43 -15.71 9.66 10.62
N ASP A 44 -16.60 9.20 11.51
CA ASP A 44 -16.47 7.93 12.23
C ASP A 44 -16.06 6.80 11.29
N LEU A 45 -14.95 6.11 11.61
CA LEU A 45 -14.49 4.98 10.82
C LEU A 45 -15.53 3.86 10.81
N ILE A 46 -15.70 3.24 9.66
CA ILE A 46 -16.57 2.06 9.55
C ILE A 46 -15.81 0.85 10.10
N ASN A 47 -16.38 0.22 11.10
CA ASN A 47 -15.82 -1.00 11.68
C ASN A 47 -16.13 -2.22 10.81
N VAL A 48 -15.15 -2.71 10.10
CA VAL A 48 -15.23 -3.95 9.32
C VAL A 48 -14.36 -5.01 9.98
N LEU A 49 -14.95 -5.85 10.81
CA LEU A 49 -14.25 -6.93 11.54
C LEU A 49 -13.03 -6.44 12.35
N GLY A 50 -13.14 -5.30 13.04
CA GLY A 50 -12.06 -4.72 13.83
C GLY A 50 -11.01 -3.94 13.01
N VAL A 51 -11.27 -3.72 11.73
CA VAL A 51 -10.49 -2.81 10.85
C VAL A 51 -11.32 -1.57 10.59
N GLY A 52 -10.76 -0.40 10.93
CA GLY A 52 -11.38 0.89 10.68
C GLY A 52 -11.19 1.31 9.22
N VAL A 53 -12.27 1.35 8.44
CA VAL A 53 -12.25 1.81 7.04
C VAL A 53 -12.73 3.24 6.96
N SER A 54 -12.02 4.09 6.25
CA SER A 54 -12.35 5.50 6.05
C SER A 54 -13.54 5.66 5.09
N PRO A 55 -14.64 6.31 5.50
CA PRO A 55 -15.84 6.47 4.67
C PRO A 55 -15.66 7.57 3.64
N LEU A 56 -14.92 7.31 2.58
CA LEU A 56 -14.57 8.29 1.56
C LEU A 56 -14.72 7.75 0.14
N ASN A 57 -14.54 8.65 -0.81
CA ASN A 57 -14.44 8.38 -2.25
C ASN A 57 -13.11 8.96 -2.77
N ILE A 58 -12.83 8.82 -4.08
CA ILE A 58 -11.57 9.30 -4.66
C ILE A 58 -11.36 10.82 -4.47
N PRO A 59 -12.35 11.71 -4.74
CA PRO A 59 -12.19 13.14 -4.47
C PRO A 59 -11.82 13.45 -3.02
N LEU A 60 -12.48 12.82 -2.05
CA LEU A 60 -12.18 13.02 -0.62
C LEU A 60 -10.79 12.49 -0.26
N ALA A 61 -10.38 11.33 -0.81
CA ALA A 61 -9.04 10.79 -0.62
C ALA A 61 -7.97 11.75 -1.16
N LEU A 62 -8.15 12.28 -2.37
CA LEU A 62 -7.23 13.25 -2.96
C LEU A 62 -7.15 14.56 -2.16
N SER A 63 -8.28 15.05 -1.67
CA SER A 63 -8.32 16.23 -0.79
C SER A 63 -7.56 16.00 0.52
N ALA A 64 -7.68 14.79 1.11
CA ALA A 64 -6.93 14.43 2.31
C ALA A 64 -5.43 14.30 2.01
N MET A 65 -5.05 13.73 0.85
CA MET A 65 -3.65 13.67 0.40
C MET A 65 -3.07 15.07 0.19
N GLN A 66 -3.80 15.98 -0.45
CA GLN A 66 -3.38 17.37 -0.63
C GLN A 66 -3.10 18.04 0.70
N ARG A 67 -4.04 17.97 1.66
CA ARG A 67 -3.85 18.56 3.00
C ARG A 67 -2.64 17.97 3.72
N ALA A 68 -2.41 16.66 3.59
CA ALA A 68 -1.25 16.01 4.20
C ALA A 68 0.06 16.51 3.59
N ILE A 69 0.12 16.67 2.26
CA ILE A 69 1.30 17.16 1.55
C ILE A 69 1.58 18.63 1.90
N ASP A 70 0.56 19.48 1.88
CA ASP A 70 0.68 20.90 2.21
C ASP A 70 1.12 21.11 3.67
N GLY A 71 0.55 20.31 4.59
CA GLY A 71 0.89 20.33 6.02
C GLY A 71 2.12 19.49 6.38
N LYS A 72 2.77 18.84 5.43
CA LYS A 72 3.90 17.89 5.64
C LYS A 72 3.59 16.82 6.68
N THR A 73 2.34 16.37 6.73
CA THR A 73 1.87 15.35 7.66
C THR A 73 2.23 13.99 7.12
N LYS A 74 3.22 13.34 7.74
CA LYS A 74 3.68 11.99 7.34
C LYS A 74 2.62 10.94 7.64
N GLY A 75 2.42 10.02 6.71
CA GLY A 75 1.49 8.92 6.87
C GLY A 75 1.56 7.89 5.75
N TYR A 76 0.83 6.80 5.93
CA TYR A 76 0.63 5.83 4.87
C TYR A 76 -0.85 5.55 4.64
N ILE A 77 -1.19 5.22 3.40
CA ILE A 77 -2.55 4.96 2.95
C ILE A 77 -2.63 3.49 2.52
N CYS A 78 -3.53 2.75 3.15
CA CYS A 78 -3.84 1.37 2.82
C CYS A 78 -5.08 1.32 1.93
N VAL A 79 -4.96 0.72 0.75
CA VAL A 79 -6.09 0.46 -0.17
C VAL A 79 -6.64 -0.92 0.18
N THR A 80 -7.62 -0.94 1.10
CA THR A 80 -8.03 -2.15 1.82
C THR A 80 -9.33 -2.72 1.31
N GLY A 81 -9.28 -3.97 0.84
CA GLY A 81 -10.42 -4.78 0.46
C GLY A 81 -10.60 -6.01 1.35
N VAL A 82 -11.46 -6.94 0.90
CA VAL A 82 -11.78 -8.19 1.60
C VAL A 82 -10.52 -8.98 2.01
N HIS A 83 -9.50 -9.02 1.15
CA HIS A 83 -8.26 -9.74 1.44
C HIS A 83 -7.51 -9.14 2.64
N GLY A 84 -7.32 -7.80 2.65
CA GLY A 84 -6.64 -7.14 3.77
C GLY A 84 -7.38 -7.31 5.09
N VAL A 85 -8.72 -7.15 5.07
CA VAL A 85 -9.54 -7.39 6.27
C VAL A 85 -9.47 -8.84 6.73
N SER A 86 -9.46 -9.82 5.81
CA SER A 86 -9.35 -11.25 6.16
C SER A 86 -7.99 -11.58 6.76
N GLU A 87 -6.91 -11.05 6.20
CA GLU A 87 -5.54 -11.18 6.72
C GLU A 87 -5.42 -10.61 8.14
N ALA A 88 -6.05 -9.47 8.39
CA ALA A 88 -6.09 -8.83 9.71
C ALA A 88 -6.79 -9.68 10.79
N GLN A 89 -7.64 -10.66 10.41
CA GLN A 89 -8.25 -11.58 11.37
C GLN A 89 -7.28 -12.65 11.85
N GLU A 90 -6.33 -13.03 11.03
CA GLU A 90 -5.33 -14.06 11.34
C GLU A 90 -4.04 -13.46 11.92
N ASN A 91 -3.80 -12.17 11.68
CA ASN A 91 -2.59 -11.45 12.12
C ASN A 91 -2.93 -10.15 12.87
N PRO A 92 -2.91 -10.16 14.22
CA PRO A 92 -3.18 -8.97 15.03
C PRO A 92 -2.20 -7.81 14.78
N ALA A 93 -0.92 -8.11 14.49
CA ALA A 93 0.07 -7.09 14.18
C ALA A 93 -0.27 -6.39 12.84
N PHE A 94 -0.69 -7.15 11.84
CA PHE A 94 -1.14 -6.58 10.58
C PHE A 94 -2.43 -5.75 10.75
N ARG A 95 -3.36 -6.20 11.61
CA ARG A 95 -4.54 -5.40 11.97
C ARG A 95 -4.16 -4.07 12.62
N ALA A 96 -3.16 -4.06 13.49
CA ALA A 96 -2.65 -2.83 14.09
C ALA A 96 -2.05 -1.89 13.02
N ILE A 97 -1.34 -2.42 12.03
CA ILE A 97 -0.82 -1.65 10.89
C ILE A 97 -1.97 -1.01 10.12
N LEU A 98 -3.02 -1.76 9.74
CA LEU A 98 -4.17 -1.18 9.05
C LEU A 98 -4.85 -0.09 9.87
N ASN A 99 -5.04 -0.32 11.18
CA ASN A 99 -5.67 0.66 12.05
C ASN A 99 -4.79 1.88 12.38
N GLY A 100 -3.48 1.78 12.18
CA GLY A 100 -2.52 2.88 12.30
C GLY A 100 -2.34 3.71 11.02
N ALA A 101 -2.98 3.33 9.91
CA ALA A 101 -2.88 4.06 8.65
C ALA A 101 -3.47 5.48 8.76
N PHE A 102 -2.86 6.43 8.04
CA PHE A 102 -3.42 7.78 7.87
C PHE A 102 -4.80 7.71 7.19
N LEU A 103 -4.94 6.89 6.13
CA LEU A 103 -6.20 6.51 5.51
C LEU A 103 -6.22 5.01 5.28
N ASN A 104 -7.38 4.41 5.55
CA ASN A 104 -7.66 3.04 5.18
C ASN A 104 -8.82 3.05 4.17
N THR A 105 -8.48 3.16 2.88
CA THR A 105 -9.47 3.45 1.84
C THR A 105 -10.26 2.21 1.44
N PRO A 106 -11.57 2.35 1.07
CA PRO A 106 -12.42 1.24 0.70
C PRO A 106 -12.06 0.70 -0.69
N ASP A 107 -11.40 -0.46 -0.77
CA ASP A 107 -11.18 -1.17 -2.03
C ASP A 107 -12.17 -2.32 -2.17
N GLY A 108 -12.94 -2.23 -3.25
CA GLY A 108 -13.96 -3.22 -3.56
C GLY A 108 -15.34 -2.90 -2.97
N MET A 109 -16.36 -3.38 -3.70
CA MET A 109 -17.76 -3.07 -3.41
C MET A 109 -18.25 -3.53 -2.03
N PRO A 110 -17.78 -4.66 -1.44
CA PRO A 110 -18.19 -5.02 -0.09
C PRO A 110 -17.92 -3.95 0.96
N MET A 111 -16.79 -3.24 0.88
CA MET A 111 -16.48 -2.14 1.81
C MET A 111 -17.45 -0.97 1.62
N VAL A 112 -17.76 -0.64 0.36
CA VAL A 112 -18.70 0.43 0.01
C VAL A 112 -20.11 0.11 0.49
N TRP A 113 -20.59 -1.13 0.28
CA TRP A 113 -21.92 -1.54 0.72
C TRP A 113 -22.07 -1.46 2.24
N LEU A 114 -21.05 -1.90 2.99
CA LEU A 114 -21.04 -1.80 4.45
C LEU A 114 -21.07 -0.34 4.90
N GLY A 115 -20.30 0.52 4.27
CA GLY A 115 -20.28 1.93 4.60
C GLY A 115 -21.58 2.64 4.30
N ARG A 116 -22.17 2.37 3.14
CA ARG A 116 -23.49 2.93 2.78
C ARG A 116 -24.59 2.44 3.72
N LYS A 117 -24.54 1.17 4.15
CA LYS A 117 -25.46 0.63 5.17
C LYS A 117 -25.26 1.30 6.53
N ALA A 118 -24.03 1.70 6.88
CA ALA A 118 -23.73 2.45 8.08
C ALA A 118 -24.08 3.96 8.01
N GLY A 119 -24.68 4.42 6.89
CA GLY A 119 -25.14 5.80 6.73
C GLY A 119 -24.26 6.70 5.87
N HIS A 120 -23.09 6.25 5.44
CA HIS A 120 -22.13 7.02 4.62
C HIS A 120 -22.48 6.92 3.13
N ARG A 121 -23.53 7.60 2.70
CA ARG A 121 -24.08 7.51 1.32
C ARG A 121 -23.08 7.94 0.24
N GLU A 122 -22.22 8.91 0.53
CA GLU A 122 -21.19 9.44 -0.37
C GLU A 122 -19.97 8.52 -0.52
N MET A 123 -19.88 7.46 0.30
CA MET A 123 -18.79 6.51 0.21
C MET A 123 -18.83 5.78 -1.12
N ASP A 124 -17.70 5.77 -1.80
CA ASP A 124 -17.53 5.01 -3.04
C ASP A 124 -16.17 4.31 -3.07
N ARG A 125 -15.99 3.46 -4.06
CA ARG A 125 -14.78 2.66 -4.19
C ARG A 125 -13.56 3.53 -4.45
N VAL A 126 -12.52 3.37 -3.62
CA VAL A 126 -11.19 3.93 -3.84
C VAL A 126 -10.26 2.80 -4.27
N TYR A 127 -10.29 2.50 -5.56
CA TYR A 127 -9.49 1.46 -6.20
C TYR A 127 -8.08 1.94 -6.48
N GLY A 128 -7.07 1.14 -6.16
CA GLY A 128 -5.66 1.53 -6.28
C GLY A 128 -5.26 2.13 -7.63
N PRO A 129 -5.54 1.48 -8.77
CA PRO A 129 -5.28 2.05 -10.09
C PRO A 129 -5.99 3.36 -10.38
N ASP A 130 -7.25 3.49 -9.94
CA ASP A 130 -8.03 4.73 -10.15
C ASP A 130 -7.50 5.85 -9.26
N LEU A 131 -7.17 5.58 -8.00
CA LEU A 131 -6.56 6.55 -7.09
C LEU A 131 -5.22 7.07 -7.65
N LEU A 132 -4.35 6.16 -8.08
CA LEU A 132 -3.05 6.51 -8.66
C LEU A 132 -3.22 7.37 -9.92
N THR A 133 -4.11 6.98 -10.84
CA THR A 133 -4.38 7.73 -12.08
C THR A 133 -4.93 9.12 -11.79
N GLN A 134 -5.89 9.24 -10.85
CA GLN A 134 -6.46 10.54 -10.50
C GLN A 134 -5.46 11.42 -9.73
N ALA A 135 -4.62 10.83 -8.89
CA ALA A 135 -3.53 11.56 -8.23
C ALA A 135 -2.53 12.11 -9.26
N CYS A 136 -2.15 11.33 -10.28
CA CYS A 136 -1.30 11.81 -11.37
C CYS A 136 -1.93 13.00 -12.11
N ARG A 137 -3.24 12.93 -12.38
CA ARG A 137 -3.97 14.03 -13.02
C ARG A 137 -3.97 15.32 -12.20
N VAL A 138 -4.25 15.22 -10.90
CA VAL A 138 -4.20 16.37 -9.99
C VAL A 138 -2.78 16.94 -9.91
N SER A 139 -1.78 16.07 -9.93
CA SER A 139 -0.37 16.44 -9.78
C SER A 139 0.17 17.25 -10.96
N GLU A 140 -0.48 17.22 -12.12
CA GLU A 140 -0.08 18.09 -13.26
C GLU A 140 -0.15 19.58 -12.89
N GLN A 141 -1.09 19.96 -12.01
CA GLN A 141 -1.22 21.31 -11.47
C GLN A 141 -0.57 21.46 -10.08
N ALA A 142 -0.81 20.48 -9.19
CA ALA A 142 -0.32 20.51 -7.82
C ALA A 142 1.19 20.24 -7.69
N ARG A 143 1.83 19.79 -8.78
CA ARG A 143 3.29 19.55 -8.85
C ARG A 143 3.81 18.54 -7.85
N TRP A 144 3.00 17.57 -7.37
CA TRP A 144 3.46 16.52 -6.48
C TRP A 144 4.55 15.68 -7.13
N ARG A 145 5.51 15.29 -6.33
CA ARG A 145 6.67 14.48 -6.75
C ARG A 145 6.42 13.02 -6.43
N HIS A 146 6.41 12.18 -7.45
CA HIS A 146 6.07 10.76 -7.35
C HIS A 146 7.31 9.88 -7.45
N LEU A 147 7.41 8.90 -6.53
CA LEU A 147 8.34 7.80 -6.62
C LEU A 147 7.56 6.48 -6.65
N PHE A 148 7.95 5.54 -7.54
CA PHE A 148 7.33 4.23 -7.66
C PHE A 148 8.25 3.16 -7.07
N TYR A 149 7.78 2.48 -6.03
CA TYR A 149 8.51 1.45 -5.28
C TYR A 149 7.82 0.10 -5.42
N GLY A 150 8.46 -0.89 -6.04
CA GLY A 150 7.91 -2.23 -6.18
C GLY A 150 7.73 -2.71 -7.59
N GLY A 151 6.91 -3.75 -7.76
CA GLY A 151 6.75 -4.47 -9.01
C GLY A 151 7.89 -5.45 -9.28
N ALA A 152 7.77 -6.24 -10.35
CA ALA A 152 8.88 -7.02 -10.88
C ALA A 152 9.90 -6.09 -11.58
N PRO A 153 11.13 -6.56 -11.85
CA PRO A 153 12.13 -5.76 -12.56
C PRO A 153 11.58 -5.10 -13.83
N GLY A 154 11.77 -3.78 -13.95
CA GLY A 154 11.31 -2.94 -15.04
C GLY A 154 9.83 -2.54 -15.02
N VAL A 155 9.00 -3.08 -14.10
CA VAL A 155 7.57 -2.73 -14.03
C VAL A 155 7.36 -1.29 -13.56
N ALA A 156 8.10 -0.84 -12.54
CA ALA A 156 8.01 0.53 -12.06
C ALA A 156 8.40 1.54 -13.15
N ASP A 157 9.41 1.23 -13.97
CA ASP A 157 9.85 2.08 -15.08
C ASP A 157 8.80 2.12 -16.22
N GLN A 158 8.23 0.96 -16.56
CA GLN A 158 7.14 0.87 -17.54
C GLN A 158 5.91 1.66 -17.07
N LEU A 159 5.56 1.56 -15.79
CA LEU A 159 4.48 2.32 -15.17
C LEU A 159 4.76 3.83 -15.26
N ALA A 160 5.96 4.27 -14.88
CA ALA A 160 6.37 5.66 -14.94
C ALA A 160 6.29 6.22 -16.36
N ALA A 161 6.77 5.46 -17.35
CA ALA A 161 6.70 5.82 -18.78
C ALA A 161 5.24 5.92 -19.26
N ALA A 162 4.39 4.94 -18.93
CA ALA A 162 2.98 4.93 -19.31
C ALA A 162 2.19 6.09 -18.68
N LEU A 163 2.50 6.46 -17.43
CA LEU A 163 1.87 7.60 -16.77
C LEU A 163 2.35 8.93 -17.32
N LYS A 164 3.65 9.11 -17.57
CA LYS A 164 4.19 10.30 -18.22
C LYS A 164 3.63 10.52 -19.62
N ALA A 165 3.41 9.46 -20.39
CA ALA A 165 2.77 9.56 -21.69
C ALA A 165 1.33 10.07 -21.65
N ARG A 166 0.60 9.78 -20.55
CA ARG A 166 -0.79 10.26 -20.33
C ARG A 166 -0.85 11.62 -19.62
N HIS A 167 0.18 11.93 -18.84
CA HIS A 167 0.31 13.11 -18.00
C HIS A 167 1.69 13.74 -18.22
N PRO A 168 1.88 14.55 -19.29
CA PRO A 168 3.20 15.07 -19.68
C PRO A 168 3.89 15.93 -18.61
N HIS A 169 3.10 16.58 -17.75
CA HIS A 169 3.59 17.43 -16.66
C HIS A 169 3.79 16.70 -15.33
N LEU A 170 3.67 15.37 -15.32
CA LEU A 170 3.83 14.55 -14.11
C LEU A 170 5.30 14.52 -13.66
N HIS A 171 5.54 14.87 -12.40
CA HIS A 171 6.87 14.86 -11.79
C HIS A 171 7.19 13.48 -11.19
N VAL A 172 7.71 12.55 -11.99
CA VAL A 172 8.26 11.28 -11.50
C VAL A 172 9.73 11.51 -11.15
N VAL A 173 10.06 11.39 -9.87
CA VAL A 173 11.39 11.67 -9.32
C VAL A 173 12.22 10.41 -9.10
N GLY A 174 11.64 9.22 -9.27
CA GLY A 174 12.37 7.96 -9.18
C GLY A 174 11.49 6.73 -9.30
N THR A 175 12.16 5.61 -9.55
CA THR A 175 11.61 4.26 -9.50
C THR A 175 12.55 3.39 -8.68
N TYR A 176 12.04 2.41 -7.94
CA TYR A 176 12.84 1.47 -7.19
C TYR A 176 12.21 0.08 -7.23
N CYS A 177 12.98 -0.93 -7.61
CA CYS A 177 12.55 -2.33 -7.61
C CYS A 177 13.30 -3.08 -6.49
N PRO A 178 12.63 -3.34 -5.34
CA PRO A 178 13.28 -4.07 -4.25
C PRO A 178 13.45 -5.56 -4.59
N PRO A 179 14.38 -6.26 -3.93
CA PRO A 179 14.47 -7.70 -4.01
C PRO A 179 13.21 -8.38 -3.44
N PHE A 180 12.97 -9.65 -3.81
CA PHE A 180 11.80 -10.43 -3.31
C PHE A 180 11.89 -10.85 -1.83
N ARG A 181 12.83 -10.30 -1.10
CA ARG A 181 13.04 -10.49 0.34
C ARG A 181 13.00 -9.14 1.07
N PRO A 182 12.93 -9.12 2.40
CA PRO A 182 13.14 -7.89 3.16
C PRO A 182 14.49 -7.25 2.81
N LEU A 183 14.50 -5.92 2.82
CA LEU A 183 15.74 -5.16 2.61
C LEU A 183 16.70 -5.42 3.78
N ASN A 184 17.98 -5.59 3.47
CA ASN A 184 19.04 -5.54 4.48
C ASN A 184 19.36 -4.07 4.84
N ASP A 185 20.22 -3.87 5.86
CA ASP A 185 20.52 -2.53 6.36
C ASP A 185 21.23 -1.66 5.32
N ALA A 186 22.09 -2.22 4.48
CA ALA A 186 22.77 -1.50 3.40
C ALA A 186 21.75 -1.03 2.34
N GLU A 187 20.82 -1.89 1.92
CA GLU A 187 19.75 -1.56 0.98
C GLU A 187 18.77 -0.53 1.55
N LYS A 188 18.46 -0.61 2.86
CA LYS A 188 17.66 0.41 3.54
C LYS A 188 18.37 1.76 3.54
N GLN A 189 19.66 1.77 3.81
CA GLN A 189 20.45 3.00 3.81
C GLN A 189 20.55 3.60 2.40
N GLU A 190 20.75 2.77 1.38
CA GLU A 190 20.75 3.20 -0.02
C GLU A 190 19.40 3.82 -0.41
N LEU A 191 18.30 3.14 -0.12
CA LEU A 191 16.96 3.65 -0.38
C LEU A 191 16.71 4.97 0.36
N LYS A 192 17.14 5.09 1.61
CA LYS A 192 17.04 6.31 2.40
C LYS A 192 17.77 7.48 1.72
N ILE A 193 18.98 7.26 1.22
CA ILE A 193 19.76 8.28 0.51
C ILE A 193 19.07 8.68 -0.79
N GLN A 194 18.59 7.70 -1.57
CA GLN A 194 17.89 7.95 -2.83
C GLN A 194 16.60 8.76 -2.60
N VAL A 195 15.78 8.39 -1.61
CA VAL A 195 14.54 9.09 -1.27
C VAL A 195 14.84 10.51 -0.78
N ALA A 196 15.85 10.69 0.08
CA ALA A 196 16.25 12.02 0.56
C ALA A 196 16.72 12.95 -0.57
N ALA A 197 17.44 12.42 -1.56
CA ALA A 197 17.86 13.18 -2.74
C ALA A 197 16.68 13.49 -3.69
N ALA A 198 15.80 12.50 -3.90
CA ALA A 198 14.64 12.62 -4.76
C ALA A 198 13.51 13.48 -4.15
N ARG A 199 13.40 13.55 -2.81
CA ARG A 199 12.37 14.29 -2.05
C ARG A 199 10.95 14.05 -2.58
N PRO A 200 10.46 12.81 -2.69
CA PRO A 200 9.11 12.55 -3.15
C PRO A 200 8.08 13.04 -2.14
N ASP A 201 6.98 13.63 -2.61
CA ASP A 201 5.80 13.87 -1.78
C ASP A 201 5.03 12.59 -1.54
N ILE A 202 5.02 11.70 -2.56
CA ILE A 202 4.30 10.44 -2.54
C ILE A 202 5.20 9.31 -3.03
N ILE A 203 5.29 8.23 -2.22
CA ILE A 203 5.83 6.95 -2.65
C ILE A 203 4.68 5.98 -2.88
N TRP A 204 4.50 5.54 -4.13
CA TRP A 204 3.55 4.49 -4.48
C TRP A 204 4.19 3.13 -4.28
N VAL A 205 3.51 2.25 -3.53
CA VAL A 205 4.06 0.94 -3.14
C VAL A 205 3.29 -0.19 -3.82
N GLY A 206 3.99 -0.96 -4.66
CA GLY A 206 3.43 -2.07 -5.45
C GLY A 206 4.00 -3.42 -5.03
N LEU A 207 3.85 -3.83 -3.76
CA LEU A 207 4.38 -5.10 -3.23
C LEU A 207 3.31 -6.17 -2.95
N SER A 208 2.05 -5.86 -3.10
CA SER A 208 0.87 -6.61 -2.63
C SER A 208 0.76 -6.76 -1.10
N THR A 209 -0.50 -6.93 -0.65
CA THR A 209 -0.86 -7.18 0.77
C THR A 209 -0.43 -8.59 1.20
N PRO A 210 0.13 -8.78 2.42
CA PRO A 210 0.33 -7.77 3.50
C PRO A 210 1.69 -7.06 3.47
N LYS A 211 2.56 -7.38 2.49
CA LYS A 211 3.96 -6.91 2.47
C LYS A 211 4.07 -5.39 2.32
N GLN A 212 3.22 -4.78 1.49
CA GLN A 212 3.26 -3.33 1.25
C GLN A 212 2.87 -2.53 2.50
N GLU A 213 1.87 -2.97 3.24
CA GLU A 213 1.42 -2.30 4.45
C GLU A 213 2.48 -2.41 5.56
N ALA A 214 3.10 -3.59 5.71
CA ALA A 214 4.19 -3.82 6.65
C ALA A 214 5.41 -2.93 6.31
N PHE A 215 5.79 -2.87 5.03
CA PHE A 215 6.88 -2.00 4.57
C PHE A 215 6.56 -0.53 4.86
N MET A 216 5.37 -0.04 4.50
CA MET A 216 4.99 1.36 4.71
C MET A 216 4.99 1.74 6.19
N ALA A 217 4.48 0.88 7.06
CA ALA A 217 4.46 1.11 8.51
C ALA A 217 5.88 1.17 9.09
N GLU A 218 6.78 0.27 8.66
CA GLU A 218 8.19 0.27 9.07
C GLU A 218 8.92 1.50 8.51
N ALA A 219 8.73 1.80 7.23
CA ALA A 219 9.45 2.84 6.52
C ALA A 219 9.05 4.26 6.92
N LEU A 220 7.88 4.44 7.54
CA LEU A 220 7.40 5.75 7.99
C LEU A 220 8.37 6.45 8.93
N GLY A 221 9.12 5.69 9.73
CA GLY A 221 10.08 6.22 10.71
C GLY A 221 11.42 6.66 10.12
N TRP A 222 11.78 6.20 8.92
CA TRP A 222 13.11 6.43 8.37
C TRP A 222 13.18 6.94 6.93
N LEU A 223 12.07 6.87 6.16
CA LEU A 223 12.00 7.51 4.83
C LEU A 223 11.55 8.97 4.93
N ASP A 224 12.19 9.81 4.12
CA ASP A 224 11.84 11.24 4.02
C ASP A 224 10.85 11.48 2.88
N THR A 225 9.60 11.13 3.14
CA THR A 225 8.45 11.36 2.25
C THR A 225 7.23 11.74 3.09
N THR A 226 6.27 12.44 2.48
CA THR A 226 5.04 12.80 3.19
C THR A 226 4.06 11.63 3.20
N LEU A 227 3.81 11.02 2.06
CA LEU A 227 2.84 9.93 1.97
C LEU A 227 3.45 8.69 1.31
N MET A 228 3.06 7.53 1.83
CA MET A 228 3.25 6.24 1.17
C MET A 228 1.89 5.62 0.87
N VAL A 229 1.66 5.12 -0.34
CA VAL A 229 0.35 4.60 -0.76
C VAL A 229 0.49 3.19 -1.31
N GLY A 230 -0.11 2.21 -0.63
CA GLY A 230 -0.08 0.81 -1.03
C GLY A 230 -1.14 0.52 -2.08
N VAL A 231 -0.73 0.38 -3.34
CA VAL A 231 -1.64 0.18 -4.48
C VAL A 231 -1.53 -1.21 -5.13
N GLY A 232 -0.56 -2.03 -4.70
CA GLY A 232 -0.43 -3.42 -5.12
C GLY A 232 -0.43 -3.61 -6.64
N ALA A 233 -1.43 -4.32 -7.13
CA ALA A 233 -1.56 -4.71 -8.54
C ALA A 233 -1.76 -3.53 -9.51
N ALA A 234 -1.90 -2.28 -9.03
CA ALA A 234 -2.00 -1.12 -9.90
C ALA A 234 -0.78 -0.98 -10.83
N PHE A 235 0.39 -1.42 -10.39
CA PHE A 235 1.61 -1.40 -11.18
C PHE A 235 1.47 -2.27 -12.45
N ASP A 236 1.02 -3.51 -12.30
CA ASP A 236 0.83 -4.42 -13.44
C ASP A 236 -0.35 -3.99 -14.35
N LEU A 237 -1.41 -3.44 -13.76
CA LEU A 237 -2.59 -2.99 -14.50
C LEU A 237 -2.31 -1.73 -15.32
N LEU A 238 -1.63 -0.74 -14.75
CA LEU A 238 -1.40 0.56 -15.40
C LEU A 238 -0.18 0.53 -16.34
N SER A 239 0.78 -0.39 -16.13
CA SER A 239 1.85 -0.66 -17.07
C SER A 239 1.39 -1.47 -18.29
N GLY A 240 0.14 -1.98 -18.28
CA GLY A 240 -0.44 -2.75 -19.39
C GLY A 240 -0.08 -4.24 -19.39
N ARG A 241 0.60 -4.76 -18.35
CA ARG A 241 0.98 -6.19 -18.24
C ARG A 241 -0.21 -7.09 -17.94
N VAL A 242 -1.19 -6.57 -17.21
CA VAL A 242 -2.43 -7.29 -16.85
C VAL A 242 -3.62 -6.49 -17.33
N ARG A 243 -4.62 -7.16 -17.89
CA ARG A 243 -5.85 -6.51 -18.34
C ARG A 243 -6.73 -6.16 -17.14
N GLN A 244 -7.25 -4.93 -17.12
CA GLN A 244 -8.22 -4.50 -16.14
C GLN A 244 -9.62 -5.00 -16.47
N ALA A 245 -10.40 -5.38 -15.47
CA ALA A 245 -11.81 -5.74 -15.66
C ALA A 245 -12.60 -4.57 -16.27
N PRO A 246 -13.57 -4.83 -17.16
CA PRO A 246 -14.49 -3.81 -17.64
C PRO A 246 -15.19 -3.09 -16.49
N ARG A 247 -15.50 -1.80 -16.65
CA ARG A 247 -16.08 -0.96 -15.59
C ARG A 247 -17.39 -1.52 -15.01
N TRP A 248 -18.24 -2.16 -15.83
CA TRP A 248 -19.47 -2.75 -15.35
C TRP A 248 -19.21 -3.95 -14.40
N ILE A 249 -18.22 -4.80 -14.69
CA ILE A 249 -17.81 -5.90 -13.80
C ILE A 249 -17.30 -5.35 -12.46
N GLN A 250 -16.51 -4.26 -12.52
CA GLN A 250 -16.01 -3.61 -11.32
C GLN A 250 -17.14 -3.07 -10.44
N LYS A 251 -18.14 -2.38 -11.04
CA LYS A 251 -19.30 -1.81 -10.35
C LYS A 251 -20.21 -2.88 -9.72
N CYS A 252 -20.33 -4.04 -10.35
CA CYS A 252 -21.08 -5.18 -9.81
C CYS A 252 -20.34 -5.95 -8.70
N GLY A 253 -19.08 -5.59 -8.40
CA GLY A 253 -18.28 -6.28 -7.39
C GLY A 253 -17.67 -7.62 -7.82
N PHE A 254 -17.73 -7.96 -9.12
CA PHE A 254 -17.23 -9.21 -9.69
C PHE A 254 -15.80 -9.10 -10.23
N GLU A 255 -15.07 -8.04 -9.95
CA GLU A 255 -13.68 -7.91 -10.39
C GLU A 255 -12.79 -9.05 -9.89
N TRP A 256 -13.00 -9.53 -8.65
CA TRP A 256 -12.26 -10.66 -8.10
C TRP A 256 -12.44 -11.93 -8.94
N LEU A 257 -13.64 -12.16 -9.49
CA LEU A 257 -13.94 -13.30 -10.35
C LEU A 257 -13.24 -13.16 -11.70
N PHE A 258 -13.28 -11.98 -12.30
CA PHE A 258 -12.56 -11.66 -13.53
C PHE A 258 -11.05 -11.90 -13.36
N ARG A 259 -10.46 -11.44 -12.25
CA ARG A 259 -9.05 -11.69 -11.93
C ARG A 259 -8.75 -13.17 -11.68
N LEU A 260 -9.68 -13.89 -11.07
CA LEU A 260 -9.54 -15.33 -10.88
C LEU A 260 -9.40 -16.08 -12.22
N PHE A 261 -10.17 -15.68 -13.24
CA PHE A 261 -10.04 -16.27 -14.58
C PHE A 261 -8.72 -15.91 -15.27
N GLN A 262 -8.14 -14.75 -15.00
CA GLN A 262 -6.84 -14.37 -15.56
C GLN A 262 -5.67 -15.09 -14.88
N GLU A 263 -5.72 -15.26 -13.56
CA GLU A 263 -4.63 -15.81 -12.76
C GLU A 263 -5.14 -16.93 -11.81
N PRO A 264 -5.74 -18.02 -12.33
CA PRO A 264 -6.44 -19.01 -11.49
C PRO A 264 -5.49 -19.67 -10.50
N ARG A 265 -4.30 -20.09 -10.94
CA ARG A 265 -3.31 -20.78 -10.09
C ARG A 265 -2.86 -19.95 -8.89
N ARG A 266 -2.78 -18.61 -9.04
CA ARG A 266 -2.34 -17.68 -7.99
C ARG A 266 -3.48 -17.30 -7.03
N LEU A 267 -4.72 -17.16 -7.55
CA LEU A 267 -5.80 -16.48 -6.83
C LEU A 267 -6.86 -17.40 -6.22
N TRP A 268 -7.03 -18.65 -6.72
CA TRP A 268 -8.14 -19.51 -6.32
C TRP A 268 -8.15 -19.84 -4.81
N LYS A 269 -6.97 -20.23 -4.25
CA LYS A 269 -6.85 -20.54 -2.81
C LYS A 269 -7.24 -19.34 -1.95
N ARG A 270 -6.78 -18.15 -2.35
CA ARG A 270 -7.06 -16.91 -1.65
C ARG A 270 -8.55 -16.57 -1.64
N TYR A 271 -9.22 -16.65 -2.79
CA TYR A 271 -10.62 -16.28 -2.89
C TYR A 271 -11.55 -17.32 -2.26
N LEU A 272 -11.29 -18.62 -2.46
CA LEU A 272 -12.07 -19.69 -1.83
C LEU A 272 -11.97 -19.68 -0.30
N LYS A 273 -10.80 -19.33 0.26
CA LYS A 273 -10.64 -19.20 1.70
C LYS A 273 -11.28 -17.90 2.21
N ASN A 274 -10.88 -16.77 1.65
CA ASN A 274 -11.17 -15.46 2.26
C ASN A 274 -12.62 -15.01 2.07
N ASN A 275 -13.24 -15.23 0.91
CA ASN A 275 -14.57 -14.70 0.64
C ASN A 275 -15.65 -15.35 1.53
N PRO A 276 -15.74 -16.70 1.66
CA PRO A 276 -16.72 -17.30 2.56
C PRO A 276 -16.49 -16.95 4.03
N LEU A 277 -15.23 -16.97 4.48
CA LEU A 277 -14.88 -16.61 5.86
C LEU A 277 -15.22 -15.15 6.17
N PHE A 278 -14.97 -14.25 5.22
CA PHE A 278 -15.33 -12.83 5.37
C PHE A 278 -16.85 -12.67 5.55
N VAL A 279 -17.66 -13.27 4.67
CA VAL A 279 -19.12 -13.23 4.79
C VAL A 279 -19.60 -13.81 6.10
N GLY A 280 -19.12 -15.01 6.49
CA GLY A 280 -19.49 -15.65 7.76
C GLY A 280 -19.14 -14.78 8.98
N ARG A 281 -17.95 -14.18 9.00
CA ARG A 281 -17.52 -13.26 10.07
C ARG A 281 -18.37 -11.98 10.11
N LEU A 282 -18.74 -11.43 8.96
CA LEU A 282 -19.65 -10.28 8.89
C LEU A 282 -21.03 -10.60 9.45
N LEU A 283 -21.57 -11.79 9.18
CA LEU A 283 -22.85 -12.22 9.76
C LEU A 283 -22.74 -12.33 11.29
N LEU A 284 -21.65 -12.90 11.82
CA LEU A 284 -21.40 -12.94 13.25
C LEU A 284 -21.26 -11.55 13.88
N GLN A 285 -20.64 -10.60 13.19
CA GLN A 285 -20.57 -9.21 13.63
C GLN A 285 -21.94 -8.55 13.59
N ALA A 286 -22.69 -8.72 12.51
CA ALA A 286 -24.00 -8.09 12.32
C ALA A 286 -25.07 -8.59 13.30
N THR A 287 -24.99 -9.87 13.69
CA THR A 287 -25.90 -10.47 14.67
C THR A 287 -25.47 -10.24 16.12
N GLY A 288 -24.30 -9.62 16.34
CA GLY A 288 -23.75 -9.42 17.69
C GLY A 288 -23.18 -10.68 18.35
N LEU A 289 -23.23 -11.85 17.66
CA LEU A 289 -22.69 -13.11 18.19
C LEU A 289 -21.16 -13.06 18.39
N ARG A 290 -20.47 -12.19 17.65
CA ARG A 290 -19.03 -11.95 17.84
C ARG A 290 -18.70 -10.47 17.71
N SER A 291 -18.02 -9.96 18.73
CA SER A 291 -17.53 -8.57 18.75
C SER A 291 -16.15 -8.46 18.09
N TYR A 292 -15.97 -7.40 17.30
CA TYR A 292 -14.70 -7.04 16.64
C TYR A 292 -14.42 -5.56 16.95
N PRO A 293 -13.96 -5.23 18.16
CA PRO A 293 -13.77 -3.82 18.53
C PRO A 293 -12.64 -3.17 17.72
N LEU A 294 -12.83 -1.91 17.37
CA LEU A 294 -11.73 -1.06 16.93
C LEU A 294 -10.79 -0.79 18.12
N PRO A 295 -9.48 -0.59 17.87
CA PRO A 295 -8.60 -0.15 18.94
C PRO A 295 -9.10 1.19 19.49
N ARG A 296 -9.05 1.33 20.80
CA ARG A 296 -9.34 2.61 21.45
C ARG A 296 -8.27 3.63 21.04
N SER A 297 -8.71 4.79 20.54
CA SER A 297 -7.86 5.93 20.16
C SER A 297 -7.12 6.50 21.36
#